data_c54f623707362ba2e7da3774985ecb16
#
_entry.id   c54f623707362ba2e7da3774985ecb16
#
_cell.length_a   1.000
_cell.length_b   1.000
_cell.length_c   1.000
_cell.angle_alpha   90.00
_cell.angle_beta   90.00
_cell.angle_gamma   90.00
#
_symmetry.space_group_name_H-M   'P 1'
#
loop_
_entity.id
_entity.type
_entity.pdbx_description
1 polymer ?
#
loop_
_entity_poly.entity_id
_entity_poly.type
_entity_poly.pdbx_seq_one_letter_code
_entity_poly.pdbx_strand_id
1 'polypeptide(L)'
;MKHNNYMEGVYVHHDYHKCVAANGGIPIILPYINPEIALETLPLCDGIILSGGEDVDPKLFGQDPHLQLGPTTPERDLAEIALVKYALENNIPLFAICRGVQILNVALGGTLIQDIPSQVKEPIQHSQQIDRSQDTHWVTISRDSKLFEIVGSDRVRVNSLHHQAIDRVANDLRVVAQSSDGIVEAVEYIYPTTFTVGVQWHPESMARTNPTMNDMFKEFIKSSTNV
;
A
#
# COMPACT_ATOMS: atom_id res chain seq x y z
N MET A 1 8.13 -6.26 13.89
CA MET A 1 8.61 -5.07 14.63
C MET A 1 8.82 -5.42 16.10
N LYS A 2 9.99 -5.11 16.66
CA LYS A 2 10.26 -5.34 18.10
C LYS A 2 9.62 -4.22 18.90
N HIS A 3 8.53 -4.49 19.56
CA HIS A 3 7.81 -3.47 20.35
C HIS A 3 8.44 -3.28 21.73
N ASN A 4 9.26 -4.20 22.17
CA ASN A 4 10.00 -4.16 23.43
C ASN A 4 11.14 -5.18 23.32
N ASN A 5 12.26 -4.99 24.02
CA ASN A 5 13.41 -5.92 23.98
C ASN A 5 13.08 -7.37 24.40
N TYR A 6 11.82 -7.66 24.76
CA TYR A 6 11.37 -8.95 25.28
C TYR A 6 10.15 -9.54 24.57
N MET A 7 9.57 -8.86 23.55
CA MET A 7 8.39 -9.37 22.85
C MET A 7 8.57 -9.22 21.35
N GLU A 8 8.48 -10.33 20.64
CA GLU A 8 8.32 -10.39 19.20
C GLU A 8 6.86 -10.74 18.89
N GLY A 9 6.25 -10.06 17.93
CA GLY A 9 4.86 -10.30 17.58
C GLY A 9 4.52 -9.74 16.22
N VAL A 10 3.50 -10.31 15.61
CA VAL A 10 2.88 -9.76 14.41
C VAL A 10 1.79 -8.79 14.83
N TYR A 11 1.82 -7.58 14.31
CA TYR A 11 0.75 -6.63 14.52
C TYR A 11 0.50 -5.76 13.29
N VAL A 12 -0.74 -5.32 13.16
CA VAL A 12 -1.19 -4.33 12.19
C VAL A 12 -1.83 -3.17 12.94
N HIS A 13 -1.69 -1.95 12.42
CA HIS A 13 -2.36 -0.81 13.04
C HIS A 13 -3.89 -1.03 13.04
N HIS A 14 -4.53 -0.71 14.17
CA HIS A 14 -5.96 -1.03 14.38
C HIS A 14 -6.90 -0.36 13.38
N ASP A 15 -6.48 0.71 12.69
CA ASP A 15 -7.29 1.40 11.70
C ASP A 15 -7.60 0.51 10.49
N TYR A 16 -6.68 -0.37 10.06
CA TYR A 16 -6.93 -1.30 8.94
C TYR A 16 -8.15 -2.18 9.20
N HIS A 17 -8.12 -2.95 10.27
CA HIS A 17 -9.22 -3.89 10.57
C HIS A 17 -10.53 -3.17 10.95
N LYS A 18 -10.44 -1.95 11.54
CA LYS A 18 -11.63 -1.12 11.81
C LYS A 18 -12.27 -0.62 10.52
N CYS A 19 -11.49 -0.19 9.52
CA CYS A 19 -12.03 0.24 8.23
C CYS A 19 -12.69 -0.91 7.50
N VAL A 20 -12.10 -2.11 7.49
CA VAL A 20 -12.72 -3.30 6.91
C VAL A 20 -14.05 -3.60 7.59
N ALA A 21 -14.07 -3.68 8.92
CA ALA A 21 -15.28 -3.98 9.69
C ALA A 21 -16.38 -2.90 9.53
N ALA A 22 -16.01 -1.62 9.50
CA ALA A 22 -16.94 -0.51 9.32
C ALA A 22 -17.64 -0.53 7.96
N ASN A 23 -17.04 -1.15 6.94
CA ASN A 23 -17.60 -1.30 5.61
C ASN A 23 -18.20 -2.70 5.34
N GLY A 24 -18.43 -3.50 6.39
CA GLY A 24 -19.14 -4.78 6.33
C GLY A 24 -18.24 -6.00 6.02
N GLY A 25 -16.94 -5.84 5.93
CA GLY A 25 -15.98 -6.94 5.79
C GLY A 25 -15.63 -7.60 7.12
N ILE A 26 -15.18 -8.85 7.07
CA ILE A 26 -14.64 -9.58 8.22
C ILE A 26 -13.11 -9.56 8.11
N PRO A 27 -12.40 -8.78 8.96
CA PRO A 27 -10.95 -8.69 8.86
C PRO A 27 -10.27 -9.93 9.45
N ILE A 28 -9.40 -10.56 8.69
CA ILE A 28 -8.49 -11.61 9.15
C ILE A 28 -7.08 -11.04 9.06
N ILE A 29 -6.34 -11.09 10.17
CA ILE A 29 -4.92 -10.70 10.18
C ILE A 29 -4.10 -11.94 9.86
N LEU A 30 -3.41 -11.91 8.72
CA LEU A 30 -2.54 -12.97 8.28
C LEU A 30 -1.12 -12.74 8.82
N PRO A 31 -0.61 -13.59 9.71
CA PRO A 31 0.80 -13.54 10.08
C PRO A 31 1.66 -14.00 8.90
N TYR A 32 2.75 -13.28 8.63
CA TYR A 32 3.74 -13.69 7.65
C TYR A 32 4.63 -14.79 8.27
N ILE A 33 4.54 -16.01 7.76
CA ILE A 33 5.39 -17.12 8.20
C ILE A 33 6.28 -17.54 7.04
N ASN A 34 5.66 -17.98 5.97
CA ASN A 34 6.32 -18.29 4.69
C ASN A 34 5.29 -18.18 3.54
N PRO A 35 5.75 -18.14 2.26
CA PRO A 35 4.85 -18.03 1.11
C PRO A 35 3.80 -19.15 1.03
N GLU A 36 4.17 -20.40 1.34
CA GLU A 36 3.27 -21.55 1.22
C GLU A 36 2.08 -21.41 2.17
N ILE A 37 2.33 -21.10 3.45
CA ILE A 37 1.26 -20.90 4.45
C ILE A 37 0.41 -19.68 4.09
N ALA A 38 1.03 -18.61 3.61
CA ALA A 38 0.31 -17.44 3.17
C ALA A 38 -0.70 -17.79 2.04
N LEU A 39 -0.26 -18.57 1.04
CA LEU A 39 -1.12 -19.00 -0.06
C LEU A 39 -2.23 -19.96 0.36
N GLU A 40 -1.98 -20.86 1.32
CA GLU A 40 -2.99 -21.79 1.85
C GLU A 40 -4.15 -21.08 2.58
N THR A 41 -3.94 -19.84 3.04
CA THR A 41 -5.00 -19.07 3.72
C THR A 41 -5.89 -18.29 2.74
N LEU A 42 -5.45 -18.08 1.50
CA LEU A 42 -6.18 -17.26 0.53
C LEU A 42 -7.58 -17.76 0.17
N PRO A 43 -7.86 -19.08 0.09
CA PRO A 43 -9.22 -19.57 -0.13
C PRO A 43 -10.24 -19.16 0.95
N LEU A 44 -9.76 -18.62 2.07
CA LEU A 44 -10.59 -18.11 3.16
C LEU A 44 -10.89 -16.60 3.02
N CYS A 45 -10.31 -15.95 2.01
CA CYS A 45 -10.34 -14.49 1.85
C CYS A 45 -10.91 -14.09 0.50
N ASP A 46 -11.86 -13.16 0.49
CA ASP A 46 -12.47 -12.59 -0.71
C ASP A 46 -11.70 -11.37 -1.24
N GLY A 47 -10.70 -10.88 -0.50
CA GLY A 47 -9.85 -9.75 -0.87
C GLY A 47 -8.65 -9.62 0.03
N ILE A 48 -7.62 -8.93 -0.43
CA ILE A 48 -6.34 -8.76 0.26
C ILE A 48 -6.03 -7.28 0.47
N ILE A 49 -5.63 -6.92 1.69
CA ILE A 49 -5.02 -5.62 1.99
C ILE A 49 -3.55 -5.84 2.33
N LEU A 50 -2.65 -5.27 1.53
CA LEU A 50 -1.24 -5.14 1.89
C LEU A 50 -1.06 -3.87 2.71
N SER A 51 -0.73 -4.04 3.98
CA SER A 51 -0.63 -2.93 4.93
C SER A 51 0.71 -2.21 4.88
N GLY A 52 0.77 -1.02 5.46
CA GLY A 52 2.02 -0.32 5.75
C GLY A 52 2.96 -1.10 6.66
N GLY A 53 4.18 -0.64 6.80
CA GLY A 53 5.19 -1.31 7.62
C GLY A 53 6.60 -0.82 7.41
N GLU A 54 7.56 -1.68 7.67
CA GLU A 54 8.99 -1.50 7.52
C GLU A 54 9.40 -1.43 6.05
N ASP A 55 10.65 -1.10 5.75
CA ASP A 55 11.14 -1.00 4.38
C ASP A 55 11.14 -2.35 3.65
N VAL A 56 11.01 -2.29 2.34
CA VAL A 56 11.19 -3.47 1.46
C VAL A 56 12.67 -3.71 1.24
N ASP A 57 13.13 -4.96 1.33
CA ASP A 57 14.53 -5.33 1.12
C ASP A 57 14.98 -4.95 -0.32
N PRO A 58 15.99 -4.06 -0.48
CA PRO A 58 16.47 -3.61 -1.78
C PRO A 58 17.03 -4.71 -2.67
N LYS A 59 17.44 -5.83 -2.10
CA LYS A 59 17.84 -7.03 -2.84
C LYS A 59 16.74 -7.51 -3.80
N LEU A 60 15.46 -7.32 -3.44
CA LEU A 60 14.32 -7.77 -4.23
C LEU A 60 14.12 -6.97 -5.53
N PHE A 61 14.67 -5.77 -5.59
CA PHE A 61 14.67 -4.93 -6.80
C PHE A 61 16.09 -4.62 -7.33
N GLY A 62 17.08 -5.48 -6.94
CA GLY A 62 18.43 -5.50 -7.53
C GLY A 62 19.31 -4.34 -7.14
N GLN A 63 19.12 -3.75 -5.96
CA GLN A 63 19.91 -2.65 -5.45
C GLN A 63 20.65 -3.03 -4.17
N ASP A 64 21.78 -2.35 -3.90
CA ASP A 64 22.45 -2.38 -2.60
C ASP A 64 21.68 -1.52 -1.58
N PRO A 65 21.77 -1.82 -0.27
CA PRO A 65 21.09 -1.04 0.76
C PRO A 65 21.66 0.38 0.86
N HIS A 66 20.75 1.35 0.83
CA HIS A 66 21.07 2.77 1.07
C HIS A 66 21.40 3.00 2.55
N LEU A 67 22.23 4.02 2.85
CA LEU A 67 22.63 4.34 4.23
C LEU A 67 21.45 4.64 5.16
N GLN A 68 20.35 5.16 4.63
CA GLN A 68 19.13 5.49 5.37
C GLN A 68 18.06 4.39 5.30
N LEU A 69 18.39 3.20 4.77
CA LEU A 69 17.47 2.07 4.79
C LEU A 69 17.07 1.74 6.23
N GLY A 70 15.77 1.66 6.47
CA GLY A 70 15.19 1.23 7.75
C GLY A 70 15.26 -0.29 7.94
N PRO A 71 14.62 -0.80 9.00
CA PRO A 71 14.48 -2.25 9.19
C PRO A 71 13.73 -2.90 8.03
N THR A 72 14.14 -4.11 7.64
CA THR A 72 13.46 -4.95 6.66
C THR A 72 12.99 -6.26 7.30
N THR A 73 11.98 -6.89 6.71
CA THR A 73 11.47 -8.19 7.14
C THR A 73 11.35 -9.11 5.91
N PRO A 74 12.45 -9.81 5.53
CA PRO A 74 12.50 -10.61 4.30
C PRO A 74 11.40 -11.69 4.20
N GLU A 75 11.01 -12.29 5.31
CA GLU A 75 9.94 -13.30 5.35
C GLU A 75 8.60 -12.68 4.94
N ARG A 76 8.31 -11.47 5.41
CA ARG A 76 7.13 -10.70 5.02
C ARG A 76 7.17 -10.34 3.55
N ASP A 77 8.31 -9.85 3.07
CA ASP A 77 8.50 -9.47 1.67
C ASP A 77 8.19 -10.65 0.73
N LEU A 78 8.76 -11.82 1.00
CA LEU A 78 8.54 -13.02 0.19
C LEU A 78 7.09 -13.51 0.23
N ALA A 79 6.47 -13.50 1.40
CA ALA A 79 5.06 -13.87 1.55
C ALA A 79 4.14 -12.90 0.78
N GLU A 80 4.33 -11.59 0.92
CA GLU A 80 3.51 -10.60 0.22
C GLU A 80 3.73 -10.60 -1.31
N ILE A 81 4.95 -10.86 -1.80
CA ILE A 81 5.20 -11.08 -3.24
C ILE A 81 4.40 -12.27 -3.77
N ALA A 82 4.35 -13.38 -3.03
CA ALA A 82 3.56 -14.55 -3.41
C ALA A 82 2.05 -14.23 -3.42
N LEU A 83 1.57 -13.50 -2.40
CA LEU A 83 0.17 -13.05 -2.31
C LEU A 83 -0.21 -12.13 -3.48
N VAL A 84 0.65 -11.18 -3.86
CA VAL A 84 0.41 -10.29 -5.01
C VAL A 84 0.23 -11.11 -6.29
N LYS A 85 1.16 -12.00 -6.59
CA LYS A 85 1.12 -12.83 -7.81
C LYS A 85 -0.16 -13.66 -7.86
N TYR A 86 -0.45 -14.36 -6.78
CA TYR A 86 -1.66 -15.18 -6.68
C TYR A 86 -2.95 -14.34 -6.83
N ALA A 87 -3.02 -13.18 -6.18
CA ALA A 87 -4.18 -12.29 -6.26
C ALA A 87 -4.44 -11.84 -7.72
N LEU A 88 -3.40 -11.43 -8.42
CA LEU A 88 -3.53 -10.97 -9.81
C LEU A 88 -3.89 -12.13 -10.77
N GLU A 89 -3.27 -13.30 -10.61
CA GLU A 89 -3.56 -14.50 -11.42
C GLU A 89 -5.00 -15.01 -11.22
N ASN A 90 -5.54 -14.86 -10.01
CA ASN A 90 -6.89 -15.33 -9.65
C ASN A 90 -7.94 -14.22 -9.58
N ASN A 91 -7.59 -13.00 -9.99
CA ASN A 91 -8.47 -11.84 -9.99
C ASN A 91 -9.07 -11.51 -8.61
N ILE A 92 -8.31 -11.74 -7.53
CA ILE A 92 -8.70 -11.40 -6.16
C ILE A 92 -8.50 -9.90 -5.94
N PRO A 93 -9.49 -9.16 -5.43
CA PRO A 93 -9.33 -7.75 -5.09
C PRO A 93 -8.14 -7.49 -4.19
N LEU A 94 -7.31 -6.51 -4.57
CA LEU A 94 -6.07 -6.17 -3.89
C LEU A 94 -5.99 -4.67 -3.60
N PHE A 95 -5.94 -4.30 -2.32
CA PHE A 95 -5.73 -2.93 -1.88
C PHE A 95 -4.35 -2.80 -1.21
N ALA A 96 -3.44 -2.06 -1.82
CA ALA A 96 -2.06 -1.92 -1.38
C ALA A 96 -1.82 -0.52 -0.78
N ILE A 97 -1.42 -0.44 0.51
CA ILE A 97 -1.35 0.81 1.28
C ILE A 97 0.08 1.03 1.79
N CYS A 98 0.67 2.18 1.50
CA CYS A 98 2.00 2.64 1.89
C CYS A 98 3.09 1.62 1.50
N ARG A 99 3.70 0.89 2.44
CA ARG A 99 4.61 -0.21 2.09
C ARG A 99 3.95 -1.22 1.15
N GLY A 100 2.62 -1.43 1.27
CA GLY A 100 1.86 -2.31 0.39
C GLY A 100 1.97 -1.94 -1.09
N VAL A 101 1.90 -0.66 -1.46
CA VAL A 101 2.07 -0.24 -2.86
C VAL A 101 3.50 -0.42 -3.34
N GLN A 102 4.47 -0.28 -2.45
CA GLN A 102 5.88 -0.49 -2.76
C GLN A 102 6.16 -1.97 -3.07
N ILE A 103 5.70 -2.89 -2.23
CA ILE A 103 5.86 -4.32 -2.46
C ILE A 103 5.04 -4.81 -3.67
N LEU A 104 3.89 -4.23 -3.97
CA LEU A 104 3.13 -4.47 -5.20
C LEU A 104 3.98 -4.12 -6.44
N ASN A 105 4.62 -2.95 -6.43
CA ASN A 105 5.50 -2.53 -7.51
C ASN A 105 6.71 -3.45 -7.67
N VAL A 106 7.37 -3.82 -6.57
CA VAL A 106 8.53 -4.72 -6.56
C VAL A 106 8.15 -6.14 -7.03
N ALA A 107 7.02 -6.67 -6.59
CA ALA A 107 6.52 -7.99 -7.00
C ALA A 107 6.33 -8.11 -8.51
N LEU A 108 6.03 -6.99 -9.18
CA LEU A 108 5.84 -6.87 -10.63
C LEU A 108 7.11 -6.38 -11.37
N GLY A 109 8.25 -6.28 -10.67
CA GLY A 109 9.55 -5.95 -11.25
C GLY A 109 9.89 -4.46 -11.31
N GLY A 110 9.18 -3.61 -10.58
CA GLY A 110 9.53 -2.21 -10.38
C GLY A 110 10.66 -2.01 -9.36
N THR A 111 11.08 -0.75 -9.13
CA THR A 111 12.13 -0.38 -8.17
C THR A 111 11.63 0.71 -7.22
N LEU A 112 12.37 0.96 -6.13
CA LEU A 112 12.03 1.95 -5.12
C LEU A 112 13.13 3.01 -4.97
N ILE A 113 12.72 4.23 -4.63
CA ILE A 113 13.53 5.23 -3.97
C ILE A 113 13.64 4.77 -2.52
N GLN A 114 14.86 4.49 -2.05
CA GLN A 114 15.08 3.98 -0.70
C GLN A 114 15.03 5.07 0.37
N ASP A 115 15.27 6.34 -0.02
CA ASP A 115 15.18 7.49 0.88
C ASP A 115 14.89 8.79 0.10
N ILE A 116 13.67 9.27 0.15
CA ILE A 116 13.22 10.48 -0.55
C ILE A 116 14.11 11.69 -0.21
N PRO A 117 14.39 12.01 1.08
CA PRO A 117 15.15 13.20 1.42
C PRO A 117 16.55 13.28 0.80
N SER A 118 17.20 12.15 0.58
CA SER A 118 18.56 12.11 0.03
C SER A 118 18.65 11.83 -1.47
N GLN A 119 17.61 11.23 -2.06
CA GLN A 119 17.63 10.79 -3.45
C GLN A 119 16.77 11.66 -4.39
N VAL A 120 15.85 12.44 -3.86
CA VAL A 120 14.97 13.31 -4.65
C VAL A 120 15.41 14.77 -4.54
N LYS A 121 15.40 15.48 -5.67
CA LYS A 121 15.74 16.89 -5.68
C LYS A 121 14.55 17.73 -5.21
N GLU A 122 14.75 18.56 -4.19
CA GLU A 122 13.74 19.47 -3.64
C GLU A 122 12.43 18.76 -3.23
N PRO A 123 12.51 17.68 -2.42
CA PRO A 123 11.31 16.95 -2.02
C PRO A 123 10.46 17.77 -1.05
N ILE A 124 9.15 17.53 -1.06
CA ILE A 124 8.30 17.96 0.05
C ILE A 124 8.43 16.96 1.22
N GLN A 125 7.83 17.30 2.37
CA GLN A 125 7.85 16.40 3.52
C GLN A 125 6.87 15.23 3.33
N HIS A 126 7.40 14.00 3.19
CA HIS A 126 6.64 12.74 3.11
C HIS A 126 6.57 11.97 4.43
N SER A 127 7.28 12.41 5.47
CA SER A 127 7.21 11.84 6.82
C SER A 127 6.73 12.91 7.79
N GLN A 128 5.40 13.05 7.90
CA GLN A 128 4.76 14.09 8.72
C GLN A 128 5.04 13.94 10.21
N GLN A 129 5.09 15.10 10.91
CA GLN A 129 5.31 15.16 12.35
C GLN A 129 4.03 15.54 13.13
N ILE A 130 2.88 15.40 12.50
CA ILE A 130 1.55 15.65 13.07
C ILE A 130 0.76 14.35 13.13
N ASP A 131 -0.41 14.37 13.77
CA ASP A 131 -1.26 13.18 13.91
C ASP A 131 -1.52 12.55 12.55
N ARG A 132 -1.45 11.20 12.47
CA ARG A 132 -1.58 10.44 11.25
C ARG A 132 -2.94 10.56 10.55
N SER A 133 -3.97 11.01 11.27
CA SER A 133 -5.30 11.26 10.69
C SER A 133 -5.39 12.60 9.96
N GLN A 134 -4.38 13.46 10.08
CA GLN A 134 -4.36 14.79 9.44
C GLN A 134 -3.67 14.72 8.08
N ASP A 135 -4.24 15.43 7.13
CA ASP A 135 -3.67 15.57 5.78
C ASP A 135 -2.53 16.61 5.77
N THR A 136 -1.53 16.41 4.91
CA THR A 136 -0.33 17.27 4.81
C THR A 136 -0.13 17.88 3.45
N HIS A 137 -0.26 17.11 2.38
CA HIS A 137 0.02 17.60 1.03
C HIS A 137 -1.07 17.23 0.02
N TRP A 138 -1.00 17.84 -1.14
CA TRP A 138 -1.88 17.55 -2.25
C TRP A 138 -1.31 16.47 -3.16
N VAL A 139 -2.18 15.59 -3.63
CA VAL A 139 -1.92 14.71 -4.77
C VAL A 139 -2.87 15.04 -5.92
N THR A 140 -2.36 14.92 -7.15
CA THR A 140 -3.14 15.07 -8.39
C THR A 140 -3.45 13.70 -8.94
N ILE A 141 -4.73 13.43 -9.25
CA ILE A 141 -5.26 12.12 -9.66
C ILE A 141 -5.65 12.17 -11.13
N SER A 142 -5.30 11.15 -11.89
CA SER A 142 -5.69 10.98 -13.30
C SER A 142 -7.19 10.73 -13.41
N ARG A 143 -7.88 11.52 -14.26
CA ARG A 143 -9.34 11.48 -14.39
C ARG A 143 -9.90 10.20 -15.01
N ASP A 144 -9.07 9.43 -15.70
CA ASP A 144 -9.39 8.15 -16.32
C ASP A 144 -9.06 6.94 -15.43
N SER A 145 -8.92 7.15 -14.13
CA SER A 145 -8.56 6.12 -13.15
C SER A 145 -9.75 5.67 -12.31
N LYS A 146 -9.72 4.42 -11.82
CA LYS A 146 -10.64 3.92 -10.81
C LYS A 146 -10.54 4.74 -9.52
N LEU A 147 -9.34 5.18 -9.16
CA LEU A 147 -9.12 6.04 -8.01
C LEU A 147 -9.91 7.35 -8.13
N PHE A 148 -9.94 7.96 -9.34
CA PHE A 148 -10.75 9.16 -9.58
C PHE A 148 -12.25 8.88 -9.43
N GLU A 149 -12.73 7.73 -9.91
CA GLU A 149 -14.14 7.34 -9.75
C GLU A 149 -14.53 7.21 -8.27
N ILE A 150 -13.61 6.69 -7.43
CA ILE A 150 -13.82 6.52 -5.99
C ILE A 150 -13.75 7.86 -5.26
N VAL A 151 -12.72 8.67 -5.55
CA VAL A 151 -12.43 9.92 -4.85
C VAL A 151 -13.36 11.07 -5.30
N GLY A 152 -13.81 11.04 -6.56
CA GLY A 152 -14.68 12.06 -7.15
C GLY A 152 -14.00 13.41 -7.42
N SER A 153 -12.66 13.47 -7.35
CA SER A 153 -11.88 14.69 -7.57
C SER A 153 -10.53 14.37 -8.19
N ASP A 154 -10.03 15.24 -9.05
CA ASP A 154 -8.68 15.14 -9.62
C ASP A 154 -7.60 15.70 -8.68
N ARG A 155 -7.98 16.14 -7.47
CA ARG A 155 -7.05 16.64 -6.46
C ARG A 155 -7.59 16.39 -5.06
N VAL A 156 -6.77 15.78 -4.21
CA VAL A 156 -7.13 15.47 -2.83
C VAL A 156 -5.94 15.72 -1.91
N ARG A 157 -6.21 16.10 -0.67
CA ARG A 157 -5.16 16.17 0.36
C ARG A 157 -5.06 14.84 1.08
N VAL A 158 -3.82 14.39 1.30
CA VAL A 158 -3.49 13.10 1.93
C VAL A 158 -2.55 13.27 3.11
N ASN A 159 -2.54 12.30 4.02
CA ASN A 159 -1.50 12.16 5.03
C ASN A 159 -0.26 11.50 4.41
N SER A 160 0.88 11.55 5.10
CA SER A 160 2.14 11.04 4.56
C SER A 160 3.07 10.58 5.67
N LEU A 161 3.39 9.29 5.71
CA LEU A 161 4.21 8.67 6.74
C LEU A 161 5.18 7.65 6.11
N HIS A 162 5.95 8.12 5.13
CA HIS A 162 6.92 7.27 4.41
C HIS A 162 8.16 8.07 4.05
N HIS A 163 9.31 7.40 3.93
CA HIS A 163 10.55 7.96 3.41
C HIS A 163 10.99 7.24 2.14
N GLN A 164 10.37 6.08 1.82
CA GLN A 164 10.55 5.38 0.56
C GLN A 164 9.38 5.68 -0.39
N ALA A 165 9.60 5.49 -1.68
CA ALA A 165 8.58 5.65 -2.71
C ALA A 165 8.88 4.75 -3.92
N ILE A 166 7.91 4.62 -4.83
CA ILE A 166 8.13 4.00 -6.14
C ILE A 166 9.09 4.87 -6.95
N ASP A 167 10.15 4.25 -7.51
CA ASP A 167 11.07 4.84 -8.48
C ASP A 167 10.65 4.46 -9.90
N ARG A 168 11.05 3.30 -10.39
CA ARG A 168 10.59 2.78 -11.68
C ARG A 168 9.33 1.95 -11.46
N VAL A 169 8.24 2.42 -12.07
CA VAL A 169 6.96 1.71 -12.03
C VAL A 169 7.07 0.43 -12.87
N ALA A 170 6.52 -0.66 -12.36
CA ALA A 170 6.43 -1.92 -13.08
C ALA A 170 5.56 -1.78 -14.35
N ASN A 171 5.88 -2.55 -15.41
CA ASN A 171 5.18 -2.43 -16.70
C ASN A 171 3.68 -2.72 -16.61
N ASP A 172 3.25 -3.53 -15.65
CA ASP A 172 1.86 -3.92 -15.45
C ASP A 172 1.09 -2.94 -14.54
N LEU A 173 1.74 -1.86 -14.13
CA LEU A 173 1.13 -0.78 -13.33
C LEU A 173 1.14 0.53 -14.11
N ARG A 174 0.15 1.36 -13.88
CA ARG A 174 0.13 2.77 -14.32
C ARG A 174 0.09 3.71 -13.14
N VAL A 175 0.79 4.82 -13.24
CA VAL A 175 0.70 5.91 -12.26
C VAL A 175 -0.66 6.60 -12.43
N VAL A 176 -1.39 6.72 -11.33
CA VAL A 176 -2.70 7.39 -11.31
C VAL A 176 -2.77 8.56 -10.34
N ALA A 177 -1.77 8.71 -9.45
CA ALA A 177 -1.63 9.91 -8.64
C ALA A 177 -0.17 10.26 -8.36
N GLN A 178 0.12 11.57 -8.28
CA GLN A 178 1.44 12.11 -7.95
C GLN A 178 1.32 13.34 -7.04
N SER A 179 2.32 13.53 -6.18
CA SER A 179 2.54 14.77 -5.43
C SER A 179 3.21 15.84 -6.27
N SER A 180 3.33 17.06 -5.73
CA SER A 180 3.89 18.21 -6.46
C SER A 180 5.38 18.10 -6.79
N ASP A 181 6.13 17.28 -6.06
CA ASP A 181 7.55 16.97 -6.31
C ASP A 181 7.76 15.74 -7.22
N GLY A 182 6.66 15.20 -7.77
CA GLY A 182 6.68 14.10 -8.74
C GLY A 182 6.74 12.70 -8.13
N ILE A 183 6.68 12.59 -6.80
CA ILE A 183 6.61 11.27 -6.15
C ILE A 183 5.31 10.57 -6.56
N VAL A 184 5.43 9.29 -6.90
CA VAL A 184 4.29 8.42 -7.21
C VAL A 184 3.51 8.16 -5.92
N GLU A 185 2.24 8.57 -5.93
CA GLU A 185 1.35 8.45 -4.77
C GLU A 185 0.28 7.39 -4.95
N ALA A 186 -0.06 7.02 -6.19
CA ALA A 186 -0.92 5.87 -6.44
C ALA A 186 -0.64 5.22 -7.79
N VAL A 187 -0.89 3.91 -7.83
CA VAL A 187 -0.83 3.09 -9.04
C VAL A 187 -2.06 2.19 -9.15
N GLU A 188 -2.38 1.81 -10.38
CA GLU A 188 -3.40 0.81 -10.70
C GLU A 188 -2.82 -0.26 -11.63
N TYR A 189 -3.33 -1.47 -11.53
CA TYR A 189 -3.02 -2.54 -12.46
C TYR A 189 -3.66 -2.26 -13.82
N ILE A 190 -2.90 -2.41 -14.91
CA ILE A 190 -3.35 -2.00 -16.25
C ILE A 190 -4.32 -2.97 -16.90
N TYR A 191 -4.37 -4.22 -16.43
CA TYR A 191 -5.27 -5.22 -16.96
C TYR A 191 -6.61 -5.21 -16.24
N PRO A 192 -7.70 -5.66 -16.90
CA PRO A 192 -9.01 -5.73 -16.27
C PRO A 192 -9.00 -6.64 -15.03
N THR A 193 -9.30 -6.05 -13.87
CA THR A 193 -9.48 -6.75 -12.61
C THR A 193 -10.67 -6.18 -11.86
N THR A 194 -11.17 -6.90 -10.86
CA THR A 194 -12.23 -6.41 -9.99
C THR A 194 -11.78 -5.17 -9.23
N PHE A 195 -10.61 -5.24 -8.57
CA PHE A 195 -10.01 -4.13 -7.84
C PHE A 195 -8.52 -4.40 -7.61
N THR A 196 -7.64 -3.57 -8.19
CA THR A 196 -6.20 -3.57 -7.84
C THR A 196 -5.73 -2.13 -7.84
N VAL A 197 -5.69 -1.54 -6.65
CA VAL A 197 -5.31 -0.15 -6.40
C VAL A 197 -4.24 -0.10 -5.32
N GLY A 198 -3.18 0.64 -5.57
CA GLY A 198 -2.14 0.93 -4.58
C GLY A 198 -2.03 2.42 -4.31
N VAL A 199 -1.95 2.81 -3.03
CA VAL A 199 -1.76 4.19 -2.58
C VAL A 199 -0.61 4.31 -1.60
N GLN A 200 0.16 5.40 -1.69
CA GLN A 200 1.32 5.61 -0.85
C GLN A 200 0.95 6.22 0.51
N TRP A 201 -0.16 6.97 0.58
CA TRP A 201 -0.68 7.51 1.84
C TRP A 201 -1.43 6.47 2.68
N HIS A 202 -1.94 6.87 3.84
CA HIS A 202 -2.65 6.03 4.80
C HIS A 202 -4.14 6.39 4.89
N PRO A 203 -5.00 5.96 3.95
CA PRO A 203 -6.43 6.25 3.99
C PRO A 203 -7.12 5.67 5.23
N GLU A 204 -6.63 4.54 5.79
CA GLU A 204 -7.18 3.91 6.98
C GLU A 204 -7.16 4.84 8.19
N SER A 205 -6.15 5.70 8.30
CA SER A 205 -6.03 6.62 9.44
C SER A 205 -6.90 7.85 9.30
N MET A 206 -7.34 8.18 8.08
CA MET A 206 -8.21 9.32 7.79
C MET A 206 -9.69 8.92 7.67
N ALA A 207 -9.99 7.66 7.36
CA ALA A 207 -11.33 7.18 6.98
C ALA A 207 -12.42 7.50 8.01
N ARG A 208 -12.08 7.58 9.28
CA ARG A 208 -13.06 7.89 10.35
C ARG A 208 -13.66 9.29 10.21
N THR A 209 -12.90 10.25 9.72
CA THR A 209 -13.27 11.67 9.62
C THR A 209 -13.36 12.19 8.19
N ASN A 210 -12.86 11.42 7.24
CA ASN A 210 -12.84 11.77 5.82
C ASN A 210 -13.62 10.71 5.01
N PRO A 211 -14.85 11.04 4.57
CA PRO A 211 -15.69 10.11 3.80
C PRO A 211 -15.00 9.59 2.53
N THR A 212 -14.26 10.43 1.81
CA THR A 212 -13.55 10.04 0.58
C THR A 212 -12.52 8.94 0.85
N MET A 213 -11.81 8.99 1.97
CA MET A 213 -10.86 7.94 2.35
C MET A 213 -11.58 6.66 2.79
N ASN A 214 -12.76 6.79 3.40
CA ASN A 214 -13.60 5.62 3.70
C ASN A 214 -14.19 4.97 2.45
N ASP A 215 -14.55 5.75 1.43
CA ASP A 215 -15.10 5.23 0.17
C ASP A 215 -14.10 4.31 -0.56
N MET A 216 -12.80 4.47 -0.36
CA MET A 216 -11.79 3.53 -0.88
C MET A 216 -11.95 2.12 -0.28
N PHE A 217 -12.18 2.03 1.04
CA PHE A 217 -12.46 0.75 1.71
C PHE A 217 -13.81 0.18 1.30
N LYS A 218 -14.82 1.04 1.18
CA LYS A 218 -16.15 0.64 0.75
C LYS A 218 -16.14 0.02 -0.64
N GLU A 219 -15.44 0.61 -1.60
CA GLU A 219 -15.35 0.06 -2.96
C GLU A 219 -14.50 -1.22 -2.99
N PHE A 220 -13.42 -1.30 -2.20
CA PHE A 220 -12.65 -2.53 -2.03
C PHE A 220 -13.52 -3.68 -1.49
N ILE A 221 -14.27 -3.46 -0.40
CA ILE A 221 -15.15 -4.50 0.19
C ILE A 221 -16.25 -4.90 -0.79
N LYS A 222 -16.87 -3.94 -1.47
CA LYS A 222 -17.87 -4.21 -2.51
C LYS A 222 -17.31 -5.08 -3.64
N SER A 223 -16.07 -4.81 -4.08
CA SER A 223 -15.38 -5.61 -5.09
C SER A 223 -15.08 -7.03 -4.60
N SER A 224 -14.81 -7.20 -3.30
CA SER A 224 -14.55 -8.50 -2.67
C SER A 224 -15.80 -9.37 -2.50
N THR A 225 -17.00 -8.78 -2.48
CA THR A 225 -18.27 -9.54 -2.33
C THR A 225 -18.88 -9.99 -3.66
N ASN A 226 -18.32 -9.59 -4.79
CA ASN A 226 -18.84 -9.90 -6.13
C ASN A 226 -17.98 -10.93 -6.90
N VAL A 227 -17.11 -11.65 -6.19
CA VAL A 227 -16.24 -12.70 -6.75
C VAL A 227 -16.88 -14.07 -6.65
#